data_14e79ed9e546c08a04be9054ff373a30
#
_entry.id   14e79ed9e546c08a04be9054ff373a30
#
_cell.length_a   1.000
_cell.length_b   1.000
_cell.length_c   1.000
_cell.angle_alpha   90.00
_cell.angle_beta   90.00
_cell.angle_gamma   90.00
#
_symmetry.space_group_name_H-M   'P 1'
#
loop_
_entity.id
_entity.type
_entity.pdbx_description
1 polymer ?
#
loop_
_entity_poly.entity_id
_entity_poly.type
_entity_poly.pdbx_seq_one_letter_code
_entity_poly.pdbx_strand_id
1 'polypeptide(L)'
;MRFILKTIALLLVYFQFAFAQSADQEQIKQMMKHQFDKPHAPLSVSPIAVVGDYALASWIQVDSGGRALLSRHHGKWSIVLCGGDGLTQVDVLEKTGMSKQVAVQLSKQLIDSESKLPPKHKKMFSMFKGEIKVDHHQH
;
A
#
# COMPACT_ATOMS: atom_id res chain seq x y z
N MET A 1 40.05 9.93 10.13
CA MET A 1 39.73 9.05 9.00
C MET A 1 38.74 7.91 9.34
N ARG A 2 38.67 7.41 10.55
CA ARG A 2 37.72 6.33 10.92
C ARG A 2 36.24 6.76 10.93
N PHE A 3 35.92 8.04 11.08
CA PHE A 3 34.54 8.53 11.12
C PHE A 3 33.88 8.64 9.73
N ILE A 4 34.65 8.88 8.67
CA ILE A 4 34.14 9.03 7.29
C ILE A 4 33.66 7.70 6.71
N LEU A 5 34.34 6.60 7.01
CA LEU A 5 33.97 5.25 6.56
C LEU A 5 32.63 4.78 7.18
N LYS A 6 32.37 5.10 8.45
CA LYS A 6 31.12 4.74 9.13
C LYS A 6 29.92 5.54 8.57
N THR A 7 30.14 6.79 8.21
CA THR A 7 29.10 7.67 7.65
C THR A 7 28.71 7.23 6.24
N ILE A 8 29.67 6.82 5.42
CA ILE A 8 29.43 6.32 4.05
C ILE A 8 28.66 4.99 4.08
N ALA A 9 29.00 4.07 5.00
CA ALA A 9 28.30 2.80 5.13
C ALA A 9 26.85 2.98 5.56
N LEU A 10 26.55 3.95 6.43
CA LEU A 10 25.19 4.26 6.86
C LEU A 10 24.35 4.84 5.72
N LEU A 11 24.91 5.73 4.91
CA LEU A 11 24.26 6.32 3.74
C LEU A 11 23.91 5.27 2.66
N LEU A 12 24.78 4.30 2.45
CA LEU A 12 24.55 3.20 1.49
C LEU A 12 23.38 2.30 1.91
N VAL A 13 23.21 2.06 3.20
CA VAL A 13 22.09 1.25 3.73
C VAL A 13 20.76 1.97 3.49
N TYR A 14 20.66 3.26 3.74
CA TYR A 14 19.45 4.03 3.48
C TYR A 14 19.06 4.04 2.00
N PHE A 15 20.03 4.10 1.11
CA PHE A 15 19.79 4.09 -0.33
C PHE A 15 19.20 2.75 -0.81
N GLN A 16 19.62 1.63 -0.24
CA GLN A 16 19.09 0.30 -0.59
C GLN A 16 17.64 0.11 -0.13
N PHE A 17 17.26 0.62 1.03
CA PHE A 17 15.87 0.57 1.52
C PHE A 17 14.92 1.36 0.62
N ALA A 18 15.32 2.52 0.14
CA ALA A 18 14.49 3.34 -0.76
C ALA A 18 14.24 2.63 -2.10
N PHE A 19 15.22 1.93 -2.66
CA PHE A 19 15.08 1.15 -3.88
C PHE A 19 14.15 -0.06 -3.73
N ALA A 20 14.28 -0.81 -2.63
CA ALA A 20 13.42 -1.96 -2.36
C ALA A 20 11.97 -1.54 -2.21
N GLN A 21 11.69 -0.44 -1.50
CA GLN A 21 10.34 0.09 -1.32
C GLN A 21 9.73 0.58 -2.62
N SER A 22 10.50 1.26 -3.48
CA SER A 22 10.05 1.70 -4.80
C SER A 22 9.75 0.52 -5.73
N ALA A 23 10.55 -0.55 -5.69
CA ALA A 23 10.30 -1.76 -6.46
C ALA A 23 9.01 -2.47 -6.02
N ASP A 24 8.76 -2.58 -4.72
CA ASP A 24 7.53 -3.14 -4.17
C ASP A 24 6.30 -2.33 -4.59
N GLN A 25 6.37 -1.01 -4.52
CA GLN A 25 5.29 -0.12 -4.96
C GLN A 25 4.95 -0.33 -6.43
N GLU A 26 5.95 -0.42 -7.29
CA GLU A 26 5.73 -0.66 -8.72
C GLU A 26 5.14 -2.04 -9.00
N GLN A 27 5.60 -3.08 -8.31
CA GLN A 27 5.05 -4.44 -8.43
C GLN A 27 3.57 -4.48 -8.02
N ILE A 28 3.21 -3.83 -6.92
CA ILE A 28 1.83 -3.75 -6.45
C ILE A 28 0.97 -3.01 -7.47
N LYS A 29 1.43 -1.86 -7.95
CA LYS A 29 0.73 -1.07 -8.95
C LYS A 29 0.47 -1.88 -10.22
N GLN A 30 1.48 -2.54 -10.77
CA GLN A 30 1.36 -3.36 -11.98
C GLN A 30 0.42 -4.53 -11.77
N MET A 31 0.49 -5.22 -10.63
CA MET A 31 -0.38 -6.34 -10.32
C MET A 31 -1.84 -5.90 -10.24
N MET A 32 -2.13 -4.79 -9.54
CA MET A 32 -3.50 -4.26 -9.44
C MET A 32 -4.03 -3.78 -10.78
N LYS A 33 -3.21 -3.10 -11.57
CA LYS A 33 -3.60 -2.66 -12.92
C LYS A 33 -3.84 -3.86 -13.84
N HIS A 34 -3.00 -4.86 -13.82
CA HIS A 34 -3.20 -6.08 -14.61
C HIS A 34 -4.53 -6.76 -14.29
N GLN A 35 -4.93 -6.75 -13.02
CA GLN A 35 -6.15 -7.44 -12.57
C GLN A 35 -7.42 -6.63 -12.82
N PHE A 36 -7.38 -5.31 -12.69
CA PHE A 36 -8.58 -4.46 -12.68
C PHE A 36 -8.63 -3.38 -13.76
N ASP A 37 -7.51 -3.08 -14.43
CA ASP A 37 -7.48 -2.05 -15.46
C ASP A 37 -8.35 -2.46 -16.65
N LYS A 38 -9.11 -1.52 -17.18
CA LYS A 38 -9.97 -1.73 -18.35
C LYS A 38 -9.81 -0.56 -19.32
N PRO A 39 -9.97 -0.78 -20.66
CA PRO A 39 -9.81 0.30 -21.65
C PRO A 39 -10.70 1.53 -21.38
N HIS A 40 -11.93 1.31 -20.88
CA HIS A 40 -12.87 2.39 -20.57
C HIS A 40 -12.90 2.78 -19.10
N ALA A 41 -12.12 2.10 -18.27
CA ALA A 41 -12.06 2.33 -16.82
C ALA A 41 -10.63 2.11 -16.32
N PRO A 42 -9.70 3.03 -16.66
CA PRO A 42 -8.31 2.90 -16.20
C PRO A 42 -8.23 3.01 -14.68
N LEU A 43 -7.43 2.13 -14.09
CA LEU A 43 -7.17 2.12 -12.66
C LEU A 43 -5.96 3.00 -12.35
N SER A 44 -6.12 3.93 -11.41
CA SER A 44 -5.03 4.67 -10.80
C SER A 44 -4.73 4.09 -9.43
N VAL A 45 -3.49 3.74 -9.15
CA VAL A 45 -3.04 3.19 -7.87
C VAL A 45 -1.93 4.07 -7.32
N SER A 46 -2.28 4.91 -6.35
CA SER A 46 -1.36 5.81 -5.65
C SER A 46 -2.12 6.56 -4.55
N PRO A 47 -1.54 6.81 -3.37
CA PRO A 47 -0.23 6.34 -2.91
C PRO A 47 -0.23 4.87 -2.48
N ILE A 48 0.96 4.32 -2.33
CA ILE A 48 1.19 2.97 -1.83
C ILE A 48 2.16 3.03 -0.65
N ALA A 49 1.74 2.54 0.50
CA ALA A 49 2.59 2.37 1.68
C ALA A 49 3.01 0.92 1.81
N VAL A 50 4.29 0.67 2.07
CA VAL A 50 4.85 -0.67 2.23
C VAL A 50 5.62 -0.76 3.54
N VAL A 51 5.29 -1.74 4.38
CA VAL A 51 6.01 -2.06 5.61
C VAL A 51 6.20 -3.58 5.69
N GLY A 52 7.42 -4.06 5.48
CA GLY A 52 7.72 -5.49 5.45
C GLY A 52 6.91 -6.21 4.36
N ASP A 53 6.16 -7.22 4.76
CA ASP A 53 5.33 -8.04 3.87
C ASP A 53 3.88 -7.56 3.75
N TYR A 54 3.60 -6.34 4.17
CA TYR A 54 2.29 -5.71 4.09
C TYR A 54 2.32 -4.39 3.34
N ALA A 55 1.25 -4.08 2.65
CA ALA A 55 1.09 -2.82 1.95
C ALA A 55 -0.36 -2.33 2.00
N LEU A 56 -0.52 -1.01 1.95
CA LEU A 56 -1.80 -0.35 1.72
C LEU A 56 -1.70 0.46 0.44
N ALA A 57 -2.63 0.27 -0.48
CA ALA A 57 -2.69 0.97 -1.75
C ALA A 57 -4.02 1.69 -1.90
N SER A 58 -3.97 2.99 -2.12
CA SER A 58 -5.15 3.78 -2.47
C SER A 58 -5.39 3.71 -3.97
N TRP A 59 -6.63 3.61 -4.40
CA TRP A 59 -6.97 3.46 -5.80
C TRP A 59 -8.19 4.29 -6.20
N ILE A 60 -8.22 4.68 -7.47
CA ILE A 60 -9.33 5.37 -8.11
C ILE A 60 -9.58 4.71 -9.46
N GLN A 61 -10.85 4.46 -9.77
CA GLN A 61 -11.28 3.95 -11.06
C GLN A 61 -12.58 4.63 -11.46
N VAL A 62 -12.51 5.50 -12.47
CA VAL A 62 -13.61 6.35 -12.94
C VAL A 62 -14.15 7.20 -11.78
N ASP A 63 -15.38 6.98 -11.34
CA ASP A 63 -16.05 7.74 -10.27
C ASP A 63 -16.02 7.03 -8.91
N SER A 64 -15.28 5.95 -8.80
CA SER A 64 -15.15 5.19 -7.56
C SER A 64 -13.71 5.11 -7.08
N GLY A 65 -13.54 4.81 -5.82
CA GLY A 65 -12.24 4.66 -5.20
C GLY A 65 -12.32 3.89 -3.91
N GLY A 66 -11.16 3.57 -3.38
CA GLY A 66 -11.01 2.84 -2.13
C GLY A 66 -9.55 2.60 -1.79
N ARG A 67 -9.35 1.66 -0.89
CA ARG A 67 -8.04 1.18 -0.46
C ARG A 67 -7.99 -0.33 -0.52
N ALA A 68 -6.81 -0.87 -0.75
CA ALA A 68 -6.54 -2.29 -0.71
C ALA A 68 -5.45 -2.58 0.32
N LEU A 69 -5.67 -3.61 1.12
CA LEU A 69 -4.63 -4.21 1.93
C LEU A 69 -4.02 -5.38 1.15
N LEU A 70 -2.70 -5.40 1.06
CA LEU A 70 -1.95 -6.44 0.36
C LEU A 70 -0.98 -7.10 1.32
N SER A 71 -0.70 -8.36 1.06
CA SER A 71 0.36 -9.10 1.72
C SER A 71 1.26 -9.79 0.70
N ARG A 72 2.50 -10.02 1.10
CA ARG A 72 3.49 -10.72 0.29
C ARG A 72 3.76 -12.10 0.88
N HIS A 73 3.58 -13.13 0.06
CA HIS A 73 3.91 -14.50 0.38
C HIS A 73 4.78 -15.09 -0.73
N HIS A 74 5.89 -15.72 -0.37
CA HIS A 74 6.83 -16.31 -1.33
C HIS A 74 7.24 -15.34 -2.44
N GLY A 75 7.48 -14.07 -2.07
CA GLY A 75 7.89 -13.00 -2.98
C GLY A 75 6.79 -12.43 -3.87
N LYS A 76 5.53 -12.84 -3.68
CA LYS A 76 4.40 -12.38 -4.49
C LYS A 76 3.40 -11.56 -3.66
N TRP A 77 3.03 -10.40 -4.17
CA TRP A 77 1.98 -9.56 -3.61
C TRP A 77 0.61 -10.06 -4.03
N SER A 78 -0.32 -10.06 -3.09
CA SER A 78 -1.74 -10.35 -3.35
C SER A 78 -2.64 -9.44 -2.52
N ILE A 79 -3.83 -9.14 -3.04
CA ILE A 79 -4.83 -8.37 -2.31
C ILE A 79 -5.51 -9.28 -1.29
N VAL A 80 -5.51 -8.85 -0.04
CA VAL A 80 -6.17 -9.54 1.07
C VAL A 80 -7.58 -9.02 1.28
N LEU A 81 -7.72 -7.69 1.22
CA LEU A 81 -8.93 -7.00 1.63
C LEU A 81 -9.04 -5.68 0.87
N CYS A 82 -10.24 -5.39 0.37
CA CYS A 82 -10.58 -4.06 -0.13
C CYS A 82 -11.52 -3.36 0.85
N GLY A 83 -11.35 -2.06 1.00
CA GLY A 83 -12.14 -1.26 1.93
C GLY A 83 -11.98 0.24 1.66
N GLY A 84 -12.49 1.02 2.58
CA GLY A 84 -12.37 2.49 2.58
C GLY A 84 -11.61 2.99 3.81
N ASP A 85 -12.26 3.82 4.60
CA ASP A 85 -11.65 4.43 5.80
C ASP A 85 -11.25 3.41 6.86
N GLY A 86 -11.92 2.27 6.94
CA GLY A 86 -11.57 1.20 7.86
C GLY A 86 -10.13 0.72 7.70
N LEU A 87 -9.60 0.73 6.49
CA LEU A 87 -8.22 0.31 6.24
C LEU A 87 -7.15 1.34 6.68
N THR A 88 -7.54 2.49 7.18
CA THR A 88 -6.62 3.43 7.85
C THR A 88 -6.59 3.26 9.37
N GLN A 89 -7.44 2.39 9.92
CA GLN A 89 -7.55 2.19 11.37
C GLN A 89 -6.64 1.04 11.83
N VAL A 90 -5.86 1.32 12.86
CA VAL A 90 -4.86 0.37 13.38
C VAL A 90 -5.50 -0.93 13.89
N ASP A 91 -6.62 -0.83 14.61
CA ASP A 91 -7.33 -1.98 15.15
C ASP A 91 -7.91 -2.90 14.05
N VAL A 92 -8.36 -2.32 12.95
CA VAL A 92 -8.81 -3.09 11.78
C VAL A 92 -7.65 -3.83 11.14
N LEU A 93 -6.51 -3.16 10.97
CA LEU A 93 -5.30 -3.77 10.41
C LEU A 93 -4.75 -4.90 11.30
N GLU A 94 -4.75 -4.72 12.61
CA GLU A 94 -4.32 -5.77 13.55
C GLU A 94 -5.16 -7.05 13.43
N LYS A 95 -6.45 -6.92 13.19
CA LYS A 95 -7.35 -8.07 13.01
C LYS A 95 -7.03 -8.92 11.78
N THR A 96 -6.24 -8.40 10.85
CA THR A 96 -5.78 -9.16 9.68
C THR A 96 -4.54 -10.01 9.94
N GLY A 97 -3.96 -9.94 11.13
CA GLY A 97 -2.82 -10.75 11.56
C GLY A 97 -1.48 -10.03 11.63
N MET A 98 -1.40 -8.76 11.24
CA MET A 98 -0.17 -8.00 11.37
C MET A 98 0.03 -7.52 12.82
N SER A 99 1.29 -7.25 13.19
CA SER A 99 1.60 -6.66 14.49
C SER A 99 1.08 -5.22 14.58
N LYS A 100 0.81 -4.76 15.80
CA LYS A 100 0.43 -3.38 16.07
C LYS A 100 1.46 -2.38 15.52
N GLN A 101 2.74 -2.67 15.67
CA GLN A 101 3.82 -1.81 15.17
C GLN A 101 3.74 -1.63 13.65
N VAL A 102 3.53 -2.71 12.90
CA VAL A 102 3.36 -2.67 11.44
C VAL A 102 2.08 -1.91 11.08
N ALA A 103 0.98 -2.19 11.75
CA ALA A 103 -0.31 -1.52 11.53
C ALA A 103 -0.21 0.00 11.72
N VAL A 104 0.45 0.45 12.79
CA VAL A 104 0.69 1.89 13.06
C VAL A 104 1.53 2.52 11.95
N GLN A 105 2.61 1.87 11.53
CA GLN A 105 3.49 2.40 10.50
C GLN A 105 2.79 2.47 9.13
N LEU A 106 2.06 1.44 8.74
CA LEU A 106 1.28 1.43 7.50
C LEU A 106 0.23 2.53 7.46
N SER A 107 -0.58 2.62 8.49
CA SER A 107 -1.61 3.64 8.63
C SER A 107 -1.03 5.04 8.53
N LYS A 108 0.03 5.31 9.29
CA LYS A 108 0.70 6.62 9.29
C LYS A 108 1.29 6.97 7.93
N GLN A 109 2.00 6.07 7.28
CA GLN A 109 2.59 6.30 5.97
C GLN A 109 1.53 6.60 4.92
N LEU A 110 0.44 5.84 4.90
CA LEU A 110 -0.63 6.05 3.93
C LEU A 110 -1.33 7.39 4.16
N ILE A 111 -1.72 7.70 5.40
CA ILE A 111 -2.39 8.95 5.75
C ILE A 111 -1.51 10.15 5.42
N ASP A 112 -0.22 10.10 5.77
CA ASP A 112 0.74 11.16 5.46
C ASP A 112 0.87 11.38 3.94
N SER A 113 0.92 10.31 3.16
CA SER A 113 1.00 10.38 1.70
C SER A 113 -0.30 10.91 1.07
N GLU A 114 -1.45 10.44 1.54
CA GLU A 114 -2.76 10.93 1.08
C GLU A 114 -2.99 12.40 1.43
N SER A 115 -2.44 12.89 2.54
CA SER A 115 -2.58 14.28 2.97
C SER A 115 -1.99 15.29 1.99
N LYS A 116 -1.05 14.85 1.14
CA LYS A 116 -0.40 15.67 0.11
C LYS A 116 -1.22 15.78 -1.17
N LEU A 117 -2.29 15.01 -1.29
CA LEU A 117 -3.16 14.99 -2.45
C LEU A 117 -4.34 15.97 -2.29
N PRO A 118 -4.96 16.39 -3.42
CA PRO A 118 -6.17 17.21 -3.36
C PRO A 118 -7.29 16.52 -2.55
N PRO A 119 -8.14 17.29 -1.83
CA PRO A 119 -9.23 16.74 -1.03
C PRO A 119 -10.19 15.83 -1.79
N LYS A 120 -10.36 16.05 -3.09
CA LYS A 120 -11.18 15.21 -3.98
C LYS A 120 -10.71 13.75 -3.98
N HIS A 121 -9.40 13.51 -4.03
CA HIS A 121 -8.85 12.16 -3.99
C HIS A 121 -9.15 11.44 -2.68
N LYS A 122 -8.99 12.15 -1.55
CA LYS A 122 -9.29 11.58 -0.23
C LYS A 122 -10.76 11.15 -0.11
N LYS A 123 -11.69 11.96 -0.64
CA LYS A 123 -13.10 11.59 -0.70
C LYS A 123 -13.32 10.30 -1.51
N MET A 124 -12.63 10.16 -2.63
CA MET A 124 -12.76 8.96 -3.48
C MET A 124 -12.24 7.72 -2.77
N PHE A 125 -11.14 7.80 -2.03
CA PHE A 125 -10.63 6.67 -1.25
C PHE A 125 -11.58 6.21 -0.15
N SER A 126 -12.43 7.10 0.33
CA SER A 126 -13.44 6.83 1.36
C SER A 126 -14.78 6.33 0.80
N MET A 127 -14.93 6.25 -0.52
CA MET A 127 -16.20 5.85 -1.15
C MET A 127 -16.51 4.37 -1.01
N PHE A 128 -15.49 3.52 -0.88
CA PHE A 128 -15.69 2.09 -0.73
C PHE A 128 -16.32 1.80 0.64
N LYS A 129 -17.54 1.25 0.62
CA LYS A 129 -18.30 0.96 1.85
C LYS A 129 -18.07 -0.48 2.29
N GLY A 130 -17.79 -0.64 3.58
CA GLY A 130 -17.53 -1.95 4.17
C GLY A 130 -16.14 -2.50 3.78
N GLU A 131 -15.99 -3.80 3.92
CA GLU A 131 -14.76 -4.54 3.64
C GLU A 131 -15.10 -5.79 2.86
N ILE A 132 -14.39 -6.02 1.76
CA ILE A 132 -14.54 -7.22 0.93
C ILE A 132 -13.24 -7.99 0.96
N LYS A 133 -13.27 -9.21 1.50
CA LYS A 133 -12.15 -10.16 1.40
C LYS A 133 -12.04 -10.65 -0.04
N VAL A 134 -10.82 -10.66 -0.54
CA VAL A 134 -10.55 -11.21 -1.87
C VAL A 134 -10.15 -12.66 -1.69
N ASP A 135 -11.08 -13.57 -1.96
CA ASP A 135 -10.79 -14.99 -1.96
C ASP A 135 -10.01 -15.35 -3.22
N HIS A 136 -8.79 -15.78 -3.01
CA HIS A 136 -8.00 -16.39 -4.09
C HIS A 136 -8.47 -17.81 -4.31
N HIS A 137 -9.48 -17.99 -5.15
CA HIS A 137 -9.74 -19.32 -5.70
C HIS A 137 -8.56 -19.67 -6.60
N GLN A 138 -7.69 -20.50 -6.07
CA GLN A 138 -6.65 -21.16 -6.87
C GLN A 138 -7.35 -22.11 -7.82
N HIS A 139 -7.29 -21.79 -9.11
CA HIS A 139 -7.50 -22.74 -10.19
C HIS A 139 -6.15 -23.24 -10.66
#